data_733711d7d1494c7984b28c33d2c042f1
#
_entry.id   733711d7d1494c7984b28c33d2c042f1
#
_cell.length_a   1.000
_cell.length_b   1.000
_cell.length_c   1.000
_cell.angle_alpha   90.00
_cell.angle_beta   90.00
_cell.angle_gamma   90.00
#
_symmetry.space_group_name_H-M   'P 1'
#
loop_
_entity.id
_entity.type
_entity.pdbx_description
1 polymer ?
#
loop_
_entity_poly.entity_id
_entity_poly.type
_entity_poly.pdbx_seq_one_letter_code
_entity_poly.pdbx_strand_id
1 'polypeptide(L)'
;MVQSSSRLAATFSAQHAPEPALPRPGQSLLDRIGNTPLLRFDQLTAHLPGVTLLGKAEWHNPGGSVKDRAAANIVAEGRLSGQLSPGKILLDATSGNTGIAYAMLGAAEGFPVTLCMPQNVSAERKKILSAYGANIIYTDPGDGSDGAIRMARELAAKHPDLYFYADQYSNQANWLAHYHGTANEIWQQTEGRITHFITMLGTSGTFMGTSRRLKELNPTIRCISLQPDSAFHGIEGAKHMATAIVPKIYDPKLADADIEVATEDAYAMCRRIGRDCGLLLGISAAAGVFASLKVAEQLELGKEIVIVTILCDSGEKYLSERFWTEK
;
A
#
# COMPACT_ATOMS: atom_id res chain seq x y z
N MET A 1 -43.88 21.64 -72.74
CA MET A 1 -44.01 21.77 -71.29
C MET A 1 -43.61 20.43 -70.69
N VAL A 2 -42.36 20.32 -70.23
CA VAL A 2 -41.91 19.12 -69.53
C VAL A 2 -41.06 19.64 -68.33
N GLN A 3 -41.54 19.44 -67.13
CA GLN A 3 -40.82 19.76 -65.90
C GLN A 3 -39.79 18.71 -65.65
N SER A 4 -38.53 19.11 -65.48
CA SER A 4 -37.44 18.27 -65.00
C SER A 4 -37.33 18.43 -63.45
N SER A 5 -37.59 17.37 -62.75
CA SER A 5 -37.37 17.27 -61.31
C SER A 5 -35.92 16.78 -61.06
N SER A 6 -35.09 17.67 -60.52
CA SER A 6 -33.76 17.34 -60.02
C SER A 6 -33.86 16.67 -58.67
N ARG A 7 -33.43 15.41 -58.56
CA ARG A 7 -33.19 14.71 -57.29
C ARG A 7 -31.79 15.04 -56.79
N LEU A 8 -31.73 15.78 -55.67
CA LEU A 8 -30.52 15.92 -54.87
C LEU A 8 -30.28 14.60 -54.11
N ALA A 9 -29.22 13.90 -54.51
CA ALA A 9 -28.71 12.75 -53.76
C ALA A 9 -27.88 13.26 -52.56
N ALA A 10 -28.40 13.10 -51.36
CA ALA A 10 -27.66 13.31 -50.13
C ALA A 10 -26.69 12.13 -49.94
N THR A 11 -25.42 12.35 -50.14
CA THR A 11 -24.35 11.40 -49.77
C THR A 11 -24.17 11.44 -48.25
N PHE A 12 -24.70 10.44 -47.57
CA PHE A 12 -24.34 10.18 -46.15
C PHE A 12 -22.89 9.70 -46.11
N SER A 13 -21.99 10.56 -45.62
CA SER A 13 -20.66 10.17 -45.23
C SER A 13 -20.80 9.24 -44.02
N ALA A 14 -20.59 7.95 -44.21
CA ALA A 14 -20.43 7.01 -43.12
C ALA A 14 -19.12 7.39 -42.36
N GLN A 15 -19.26 8.03 -41.21
CA GLN A 15 -18.16 8.20 -40.29
C GLN A 15 -17.71 6.80 -39.88
N HIS A 16 -16.52 6.40 -40.32
CA HIS A 16 -15.87 5.17 -39.89
C HIS A 16 -15.64 5.30 -38.38
N ALA A 17 -16.26 4.42 -37.60
CA ALA A 17 -15.88 4.24 -36.21
C ALA A 17 -14.37 3.91 -36.21
N PRO A 18 -13.57 4.48 -35.30
CA PRO A 18 -12.15 4.18 -35.24
C PRO A 18 -11.99 2.65 -35.05
N GLU A 19 -11.18 2.04 -35.92
CA GLU A 19 -10.82 0.62 -35.79
C GLU A 19 -10.28 0.38 -34.39
N PRO A 20 -10.66 -0.72 -33.71
CA PRO A 20 -10.12 -1.06 -32.39
C PRO A 20 -8.61 -1.15 -32.53
N ALA A 21 -7.90 -0.33 -31.77
CA ALA A 21 -6.44 -0.31 -31.74
C ALA A 21 -5.93 -1.73 -31.45
N LEU A 22 -5.02 -2.23 -32.29
CA LEU A 22 -4.37 -3.52 -32.03
C LEU A 22 -3.76 -3.53 -30.62
N PRO A 23 -3.88 -4.64 -29.87
CA PRO A 23 -3.30 -4.73 -28.53
C PRO A 23 -1.79 -4.47 -28.63
N ARG A 24 -1.31 -3.50 -27.86
CA ARG A 24 0.12 -3.15 -27.81
C ARG A 24 0.87 -4.29 -27.13
N PRO A 25 1.99 -4.77 -27.68
CA PRO A 25 2.80 -5.77 -27.01
C PRO A 25 3.44 -5.18 -25.73
N GLY A 26 3.61 -6.01 -24.69
CA GLY A 26 4.15 -5.61 -23.40
C GLY A 26 3.06 -5.25 -22.38
N GLN A 27 3.49 -4.86 -21.20
CA GLN A 27 2.63 -4.44 -20.09
C GLN A 27 2.88 -2.97 -19.76
N SER A 28 1.84 -2.24 -19.37
CA SER A 28 2.02 -0.90 -18.81
C SER A 28 2.60 -1.00 -17.40
N LEU A 29 3.11 0.12 -16.88
CA LEU A 29 3.59 0.17 -15.48
C LEU A 29 2.48 -0.20 -14.49
N LEU A 30 1.25 0.25 -14.74
CA LEU A 30 0.11 -0.01 -13.87
C LEU A 30 -0.29 -1.48 -13.85
N ASP A 31 -0.17 -2.19 -14.98
CA ASP A 31 -0.45 -3.63 -15.08
C ASP A 31 0.49 -4.47 -14.21
N ARG A 32 1.60 -3.88 -13.74
CA ARG A 32 2.56 -4.52 -12.85
C ARG A 32 2.25 -4.34 -11.37
N ILE A 33 1.23 -3.54 -11.03
CA ILE A 33 0.80 -3.35 -9.63
C ILE A 33 -0.06 -4.53 -9.22
N GLY A 34 0.32 -5.19 -8.15
CA GLY A 34 -0.35 -6.41 -7.68
C GLY A 34 0.30 -7.69 -8.20
N ASN A 35 -0.39 -8.80 -8.02
CA ASN A 35 0.07 -10.16 -8.33
C ASN A 35 1.47 -10.46 -7.76
N THR A 36 1.74 -9.94 -6.59
CA THR A 36 3.01 -10.12 -5.90
C THR A 36 3.15 -11.56 -5.38
N PRO A 37 4.36 -12.13 -5.29
CA PRO A 37 4.54 -13.50 -4.81
C PRO A 37 4.31 -13.64 -3.31
N LEU A 38 3.99 -14.87 -2.86
CA LEU A 38 4.14 -15.31 -1.48
C LEU A 38 5.50 -16.00 -1.31
N LEU A 39 6.27 -15.57 -0.31
CA LEU A 39 7.55 -16.16 0.05
C LEU A 39 7.40 -16.97 1.35
N ARG A 40 8.03 -18.14 1.40
CA ARG A 40 7.97 -19.03 2.56
C ARG A 40 9.20 -18.87 3.44
N PHE A 41 8.98 -18.88 4.76
CA PHE A 41 10.03 -18.72 5.78
C PHE A 41 10.35 -20.04 6.49
N ASP A 42 10.79 -21.05 5.73
CA ASP A 42 11.03 -22.40 6.25
C ASP A 42 12.08 -22.42 7.38
N GLN A 43 13.16 -21.63 7.26
CA GLN A 43 14.21 -21.56 8.28
C GLN A 43 13.70 -21.03 9.62
N LEU A 44 12.74 -20.08 9.58
CA LEU A 44 12.20 -19.48 10.79
C LEU A 44 11.17 -20.37 11.49
N THR A 45 10.50 -21.26 10.74
CA THR A 45 9.45 -22.17 11.25
C THR A 45 9.90 -23.63 11.40
N ALA A 46 11.18 -23.94 11.19
CA ALA A 46 11.72 -25.31 11.22
C ALA A 46 11.45 -26.04 12.55
N HIS A 47 11.30 -25.30 13.65
CA HIS A 47 10.99 -25.84 14.98
C HIS A 47 9.47 -25.93 15.28
N LEU A 48 8.60 -25.53 14.35
CA LEU A 48 7.15 -25.48 14.49
C LEU A 48 6.49 -26.43 13.48
N PRO A 49 6.39 -27.74 13.76
CA PRO A 49 5.83 -28.70 12.83
C PRO A 49 4.35 -28.38 12.51
N GLY A 50 3.99 -28.40 11.23
CA GLY A 50 2.64 -28.07 10.76
C GLY A 50 2.38 -26.58 10.54
N VAL A 51 3.34 -25.69 10.84
CA VAL A 51 3.24 -24.25 10.60
C VAL A 51 3.91 -23.86 9.29
N THR A 52 3.17 -23.20 8.44
CA THR A 52 3.68 -22.53 7.23
C THR A 52 3.55 -21.01 7.41
N LEU A 53 4.67 -20.30 7.46
CA LEU A 53 4.70 -18.85 7.50
C LEU A 53 5.01 -18.29 6.11
N LEU A 54 4.13 -17.46 5.60
CA LEU A 54 4.21 -16.84 4.28
C LEU A 54 4.25 -15.32 4.39
N GLY A 55 5.07 -14.69 3.56
CA GLY A 55 5.15 -13.26 3.41
C GLY A 55 4.75 -12.80 2.01
N LYS A 56 3.77 -11.92 1.91
CA LYS A 56 3.34 -11.30 0.65
C LYS A 56 4.33 -10.22 0.26
N ALA A 57 5.15 -10.46 -0.76
CA ALA A 57 6.33 -9.67 -1.12
C ALA A 57 5.96 -8.40 -1.92
N GLU A 58 5.48 -7.37 -1.23
CA GLU A 58 4.92 -6.16 -1.83
C GLU A 58 5.97 -5.21 -2.45
N TRP A 59 7.27 -5.42 -2.24
CA TRP A 59 8.30 -4.71 -2.99
C TRP A 59 8.38 -5.08 -4.48
N HIS A 60 7.69 -6.14 -4.90
CA HIS A 60 7.56 -6.48 -6.32
C HIS A 60 6.64 -5.54 -7.10
N ASN A 61 5.88 -4.68 -6.43
CA ASN A 61 5.20 -3.58 -7.10
C ASN A 61 6.22 -2.57 -7.67
N PRO A 62 5.89 -1.85 -8.76
CA PRO A 62 6.83 -0.95 -9.45
C PRO A 62 7.45 0.16 -8.59
N GLY A 63 6.69 0.75 -7.66
CA GLY A 63 7.18 1.74 -6.69
C GLY A 63 7.86 1.11 -5.47
N GLY A 64 7.92 -0.23 -5.43
CA GLY A 64 8.62 -1.02 -4.43
C GLY A 64 7.92 -1.10 -3.08
N SER A 65 6.59 -1.05 -3.03
CA SER A 65 5.86 -1.23 -1.78
C SER A 65 4.37 -1.58 -1.94
N VAL A 66 3.77 -1.98 -0.83
CA VAL A 66 2.31 -2.21 -0.69
C VAL A 66 1.47 -0.98 -1.03
N LYS A 67 2.04 0.22 -0.96
CA LYS A 67 1.32 1.48 -1.16
C LYS A 67 0.97 1.74 -2.62
N ASP A 68 1.64 1.09 -3.56
CA ASP A 68 1.33 1.20 -4.98
C ASP A 68 -0.11 0.80 -5.26
N ARG A 69 -0.61 -0.23 -4.58
CA ARG A 69 -2.00 -0.70 -4.72
C ARG A 69 -3.02 0.35 -4.30
N ALA A 70 -2.85 0.91 -3.11
CA ALA A 70 -3.74 1.94 -2.59
C ALA A 70 -3.67 3.21 -3.44
N ALA A 71 -2.47 3.66 -3.80
CA ALA A 71 -2.25 4.84 -4.62
C ALA A 71 -2.89 4.70 -6.01
N ALA A 72 -2.70 3.56 -6.68
CA ALA A 72 -3.30 3.31 -8.00
C ALA A 72 -4.83 3.34 -7.95
N ASN A 73 -5.43 2.72 -6.93
CA ASN A 73 -6.88 2.71 -6.80
C ASN A 73 -7.45 4.09 -6.45
N ILE A 74 -6.79 4.87 -5.59
CA ILE A 74 -7.17 6.24 -5.27
C ILE A 74 -7.09 7.14 -6.52
N VAL A 75 -6.05 7.00 -7.33
CA VAL A 75 -5.91 7.75 -8.59
C VAL A 75 -7.00 7.35 -9.59
N ALA A 76 -7.26 6.05 -9.75
CA ALA A 76 -8.29 5.55 -10.63
C ALA A 76 -9.69 6.08 -10.25
N GLU A 77 -10.06 5.98 -8.96
CA GLU A 77 -11.33 6.51 -8.44
C GLU A 77 -11.41 8.03 -8.57
N GLY A 78 -10.32 8.75 -8.32
CA GLY A 78 -10.25 10.20 -8.49
C GLY A 78 -10.52 10.62 -9.94
N ARG A 79 -10.02 9.86 -10.91
CA ARG A 79 -10.29 10.09 -12.34
C ARG A 79 -11.72 9.71 -12.73
N LEU A 80 -12.21 8.54 -12.32
CA LEU A 80 -13.55 8.08 -12.61
C LEU A 80 -14.62 9.03 -12.07
N SER A 81 -14.40 9.57 -10.86
CA SER A 81 -15.30 10.56 -10.25
C SER A 81 -15.12 11.99 -10.78
N GLY A 82 -14.13 12.23 -11.63
CA GLY A 82 -13.78 13.57 -12.14
C GLY A 82 -13.09 14.48 -11.11
N GLN A 83 -12.79 13.99 -9.91
CA GLN A 83 -12.11 14.78 -8.88
C GLN A 83 -10.64 15.06 -9.25
N LEU A 84 -9.95 14.09 -9.86
CA LEU A 84 -8.64 14.27 -10.49
C LEU A 84 -8.81 14.55 -11.99
N SER A 85 -9.38 15.70 -12.32
CA SER A 85 -9.56 16.19 -13.69
C SER A 85 -8.26 16.77 -14.26
N PRO A 86 -8.14 16.91 -15.61
CA PRO A 86 -6.98 17.56 -16.21
C PRO A 86 -6.69 18.93 -15.61
N GLY A 87 -5.41 19.19 -15.30
CA GLY A 87 -4.94 20.45 -14.67
C GLY A 87 -4.95 20.42 -13.15
N LYS A 88 -5.59 19.47 -12.48
CA LYS A 88 -5.49 19.32 -11.03
C LYS A 88 -4.18 18.66 -10.61
N ILE A 89 -3.71 19.04 -9.42
CA ILE A 89 -2.54 18.49 -8.75
C ILE A 89 -3.01 17.50 -7.71
N LEU A 90 -2.49 16.26 -7.72
CA LEU A 90 -2.71 15.32 -6.62
C LEU A 90 -1.96 15.83 -5.38
N LEU A 91 -2.68 15.99 -4.28
CA LEU A 91 -2.14 16.41 -2.98
C LEU A 91 -2.38 15.31 -1.95
N ASP A 92 -1.36 14.93 -1.18
CA ASP A 92 -1.53 14.08 0.00
C ASP A 92 -0.44 14.34 1.06
N ALA A 93 -0.69 13.82 2.26
CA ALA A 93 0.26 13.77 3.36
C ALA A 93 0.92 12.40 3.42
N THR A 94 2.24 12.36 3.45
CA THR A 94 2.97 11.09 3.51
C THR A 94 4.36 11.28 4.11
N SER A 95 4.84 10.25 4.81
CA SER A 95 6.23 10.18 5.27
C SER A 95 7.08 9.21 4.43
N GLY A 96 6.51 8.54 3.42
CA GLY A 96 7.29 7.52 2.74
C GLY A 96 6.65 6.91 1.48
N ASN A 97 6.40 5.62 1.52
CA ASN A 97 6.06 4.81 0.35
C ASN A 97 4.83 5.28 -0.44
N THR A 98 3.81 5.86 0.21
CA THR A 98 2.64 6.39 -0.51
C THR A 98 3.02 7.56 -1.41
N GLY A 99 3.92 8.43 -0.93
CA GLY A 99 4.44 9.53 -1.75
C GLY A 99 5.20 9.03 -2.96
N ILE A 100 6.03 8.00 -2.80
CA ILE A 100 6.75 7.35 -3.91
C ILE A 100 5.75 6.79 -4.93
N ALA A 101 4.70 6.10 -4.47
CA ALA A 101 3.67 5.54 -5.33
C ALA A 101 2.92 6.64 -6.13
N TYR A 102 2.48 7.72 -5.48
CA TYR A 102 1.84 8.83 -6.17
C TYR A 102 2.77 9.53 -7.16
N ALA A 103 4.03 9.77 -6.77
CA ALA A 103 5.01 10.41 -7.64
C ALA A 103 5.31 9.58 -8.88
N MET A 104 5.46 8.25 -8.70
CA MET A 104 5.62 7.29 -9.79
C MET A 104 4.41 7.32 -10.75
N LEU A 105 3.18 7.25 -10.20
CA LEU A 105 1.96 7.30 -10.99
C LEU A 105 1.81 8.64 -11.72
N GLY A 106 2.12 9.76 -11.04
CA GLY A 106 2.11 11.09 -11.65
C GLY A 106 3.06 11.21 -12.84
N ALA A 107 4.27 10.67 -12.69
CA ALA A 107 5.26 10.63 -13.77
C ALA A 107 4.82 9.72 -14.93
N ALA A 108 4.24 8.54 -14.62
CA ALA A 108 3.79 7.58 -15.64
C ALA A 108 2.55 8.03 -16.41
N GLU A 109 1.63 8.76 -15.75
CA GLU A 109 0.32 9.11 -16.29
C GLU A 109 0.15 10.61 -16.60
N GLY A 110 1.18 11.42 -16.37
CA GLY A 110 1.22 12.83 -16.76
C GLY A 110 0.39 13.78 -15.89
N PHE A 111 0.31 13.56 -14.58
CA PHE A 111 -0.31 14.52 -13.66
C PHE A 111 0.67 14.98 -12.57
N PRO A 112 0.61 16.28 -12.16
CA PRO A 112 1.48 16.80 -11.13
C PRO A 112 1.11 16.29 -9.74
N VAL A 113 2.13 16.11 -8.89
CA VAL A 113 1.99 15.62 -7.51
C VAL A 113 2.64 16.60 -6.55
N THR A 114 1.93 16.97 -5.49
CA THR A 114 2.43 17.73 -4.34
C THR A 114 2.24 16.91 -3.07
N LEU A 115 3.29 16.78 -2.27
CA LEU A 115 3.30 15.98 -1.06
C LEU A 115 3.66 16.83 0.16
N CYS A 116 2.88 16.74 1.23
CA CYS A 116 3.25 17.27 2.53
C CYS A 116 3.96 16.18 3.33
N MET A 117 5.16 16.47 3.87
CA MET A 117 5.92 15.50 4.65
C MET A 117 6.83 16.16 5.69
N PRO A 118 7.14 15.46 6.80
CA PRO A 118 8.10 15.94 7.78
C PRO A 118 9.49 16.13 7.17
N GLN A 119 10.20 17.17 7.60
CA GLN A 119 11.51 17.50 7.04
C GLN A 119 12.60 16.44 7.31
N ASN A 120 12.44 15.61 8.35
CA ASN A 120 13.37 14.57 8.77
C ASN A 120 13.22 13.23 8.01
N VAL A 121 12.40 13.19 6.96
CA VAL A 121 12.32 12.02 6.06
C VAL A 121 13.67 11.74 5.42
N SER A 122 14.02 10.45 5.23
CA SER A 122 15.33 10.01 4.75
C SER A 122 15.75 10.67 3.41
N ALA A 123 17.06 10.81 3.23
CA ALA A 123 17.62 11.43 2.01
C ALA A 123 17.30 10.57 0.77
N GLU A 124 17.26 9.26 0.90
CA GLU A 124 16.92 8.32 -0.17
C GLU A 124 15.52 8.58 -0.72
N ARG A 125 14.53 8.74 0.16
CA ARG A 125 13.14 9.05 -0.23
C ARG A 125 13.01 10.39 -0.93
N LYS A 126 13.69 11.43 -0.41
CA LYS A 126 13.72 12.75 -1.04
C LYS A 126 14.27 12.67 -2.47
N LYS A 127 15.35 11.89 -2.67
CA LYS A 127 15.95 11.67 -4.00
C LYS A 127 14.99 10.96 -4.95
N ILE A 128 14.30 9.91 -4.49
CA ILE A 128 13.31 9.16 -5.29
C ILE A 128 12.16 10.08 -5.72
N LEU A 129 11.59 10.85 -4.79
CA LEU A 129 10.50 11.78 -5.06
C LEU A 129 10.91 12.89 -6.04
N SER A 130 12.13 13.43 -5.88
CA SER A 130 12.70 14.42 -6.80
C SER A 130 12.92 13.82 -8.20
N ALA A 131 13.37 12.57 -8.30
CA ALA A 131 13.58 11.89 -9.58
C ALA A 131 12.26 11.69 -10.35
N TYR A 132 11.14 11.48 -9.65
CA TYR A 132 9.81 11.42 -10.25
C TYR A 132 9.17 12.79 -10.49
N GLY A 133 9.83 13.89 -10.08
CA GLY A 133 9.34 15.27 -10.30
C GLY A 133 8.23 15.72 -9.34
N ALA A 134 8.07 15.07 -8.18
CA ALA A 134 7.09 15.50 -7.19
C ALA A 134 7.50 16.79 -6.48
N ASN A 135 6.55 17.71 -6.27
CA ASN A 135 6.73 18.87 -5.41
C ASN A 135 6.55 18.48 -3.95
N ILE A 136 7.43 18.98 -3.07
CA ILE A 136 7.43 18.63 -1.64
C ILE A 136 7.24 19.90 -0.80
N ILE A 137 6.28 19.86 0.10
CA ILE A 137 6.04 20.85 1.14
C ILE A 137 6.45 20.24 2.47
N TYR A 138 7.52 20.75 3.05
CA TYR A 138 8.03 20.25 4.32
C TYR A 138 7.26 20.81 5.51
N THR A 139 7.00 19.93 6.49
CA THR A 139 6.39 20.27 7.79
C THR A 139 7.39 20.07 8.93
N ASP A 140 7.06 20.57 10.11
CA ASP A 140 7.89 20.43 11.30
C ASP A 140 8.11 18.96 11.63
N PRO A 141 9.36 18.51 11.83
CA PRO A 141 9.66 17.13 12.23
C PRO A 141 9.00 16.70 13.55
N GLY A 142 8.85 17.62 14.50
CA GLY A 142 8.23 17.35 15.80
C GLY A 142 6.75 16.98 15.73
N ASP A 143 6.06 17.45 14.69
CA ASP A 143 4.65 17.13 14.42
C ASP A 143 4.44 15.79 13.69
N GLY A 144 5.49 15.18 13.19
CA GLY A 144 5.47 13.89 12.50
C GLY A 144 4.49 13.84 11.32
N SER A 145 3.89 12.69 11.11
CA SER A 145 2.89 12.48 10.05
C SER A 145 1.62 13.31 10.25
N ASP A 146 1.27 13.63 11.49
CA ASP A 146 0.04 14.37 11.81
C ASP A 146 0.15 15.84 11.42
N GLY A 147 1.34 16.45 11.51
CA GLY A 147 1.61 17.78 10.97
C GLY A 147 1.45 17.84 9.46
N ALA A 148 1.95 16.84 8.76
CA ALA A 148 1.77 16.73 7.30
C ALA A 148 0.29 16.59 6.91
N ILE A 149 -0.48 15.79 7.65
CA ILE A 149 -1.93 15.63 7.43
C ILE A 149 -2.66 16.96 7.61
N ARG A 150 -2.34 17.73 8.68
CA ARG A 150 -2.94 19.03 8.92
C ARG A 150 -2.64 20.01 7.78
N MET A 151 -1.39 20.08 7.33
CA MET A 151 -0.96 20.91 6.22
C MET A 151 -1.67 20.56 4.91
N ALA A 152 -1.75 19.28 4.56
CA ALA A 152 -2.43 18.86 3.34
C ALA A 152 -3.93 19.21 3.35
N ARG A 153 -4.62 19.02 4.48
CA ARG A 153 -6.02 19.41 4.67
C ARG A 153 -6.22 20.91 4.52
N GLU A 154 -5.34 21.72 5.08
CA GLU A 154 -5.38 23.18 4.96
C GLU A 154 -5.22 23.65 3.51
N LEU A 155 -4.24 23.11 2.79
CA LEU A 155 -4.02 23.42 1.38
C LEU A 155 -5.21 23.01 0.49
N ALA A 156 -5.75 21.81 0.71
CA ALA A 156 -6.92 21.35 -0.01
C ALA A 156 -8.14 22.24 0.21
N ALA A 157 -8.36 22.67 1.46
CA ALA A 157 -9.48 23.56 1.81
C ALA A 157 -9.30 24.98 1.22
N LYS A 158 -8.07 25.51 1.18
CA LYS A 158 -7.76 26.84 0.62
C LYS A 158 -7.82 26.87 -0.91
N HIS A 159 -7.49 25.76 -1.57
CA HIS A 159 -7.35 25.70 -3.02
C HIS A 159 -8.06 24.47 -3.62
N PRO A 160 -9.39 24.34 -3.44
CA PRO A 160 -10.15 23.14 -3.86
C PRO A 160 -10.19 22.98 -5.39
N ASP A 161 -10.04 24.07 -6.13
CA ASP A 161 -9.99 24.03 -7.60
C ASP A 161 -8.63 23.57 -8.14
N LEU A 162 -7.56 23.74 -7.36
CA LEU A 162 -6.21 23.38 -7.74
C LEU A 162 -5.86 21.93 -7.39
N TYR A 163 -6.29 21.48 -6.22
CA TYR A 163 -5.90 20.20 -5.68
C TYR A 163 -6.99 19.13 -5.75
N PHE A 164 -6.57 17.92 -6.06
CA PHE A 164 -7.27 16.69 -5.70
C PHE A 164 -6.60 16.15 -4.42
N TYR A 165 -7.27 16.28 -3.28
CA TYR A 165 -6.77 15.74 -2.03
C TYR A 165 -7.10 14.25 -1.94
N ALA A 166 -6.07 13.42 -2.10
CA ALA A 166 -6.19 11.96 -2.13
C ALA A 166 -6.61 11.36 -0.78
N ASP A 167 -6.22 11.99 0.33
CA ASP A 167 -6.58 11.63 1.73
C ASP A 167 -6.53 10.13 1.99
N GLN A 168 -5.36 9.53 1.85
CA GLN A 168 -5.17 8.09 2.05
C GLN A 168 -5.70 7.54 3.38
N TYR A 169 -5.89 8.41 4.38
CA TYR A 169 -6.37 8.04 5.71
C TYR A 169 -7.90 7.96 5.82
N SER A 170 -8.62 8.56 4.87
CA SER A 170 -10.09 8.60 4.86
C SER A 170 -10.70 8.01 3.59
N ASN A 171 -9.92 7.87 2.52
CA ASN A 171 -10.37 7.44 1.21
C ASN A 171 -10.67 5.94 1.18
N GLN A 172 -11.91 5.60 0.83
CA GLN A 172 -12.37 4.21 0.74
C GLN A 172 -11.59 3.41 -0.32
N ALA A 173 -11.14 4.05 -1.40
CA ALA A 173 -10.35 3.41 -2.44
C ALA A 173 -9.05 2.78 -1.91
N ASN A 174 -8.52 3.27 -0.78
CA ASN A 174 -7.35 2.68 -0.12
C ASN A 174 -7.62 1.23 0.29
N TRP A 175 -8.63 0.97 1.12
CA TRP A 175 -8.89 -0.40 1.56
C TRP A 175 -9.52 -1.28 0.48
N LEU A 176 -10.28 -0.68 -0.46
CA LEU A 176 -10.86 -1.41 -1.59
C LEU A 176 -9.79 -2.01 -2.51
N ALA A 177 -8.63 -1.36 -2.67
CA ALA A 177 -7.50 -1.94 -3.40
C ALA A 177 -7.04 -3.29 -2.81
N HIS A 178 -7.07 -3.41 -1.50
CA HIS A 178 -6.68 -4.63 -0.80
C HIS A 178 -7.81 -5.66 -0.73
N TYR A 179 -9.06 -5.20 -0.67
CA TYR A 179 -10.23 -6.07 -0.72
C TYR A 179 -10.35 -6.80 -2.07
N HIS A 180 -10.21 -6.06 -3.18
CA HIS A 180 -10.32 -6.62 -4.52
C HIS A 180 -9.04 -7.27 -5.02
N GLY A 181 -7.86 -6.81 -4.57
CA GLY A 181 -6.54 -7.28 -5.00
C GLY A 181 -5.91 -8.24 -3.98
N THR A 182 -5.24 -7.68 -2.96
CA THR A 182 -4.37 -8.41 -2.01
C THR A 182 -5.04 -9.64 -1.40
N ALA A 183 -6.29 -9.50 -0.94
CA ALA A 183 -7.01 -10.59 -0.29
C ALA A 183 -7.28 -11.76 -1.25
N ASN A 184 -7.75 -11.47 -2.47
CA ASN A 184 -8.03 -12.50 -3.46
C ASN A 184 -6.75 -13.20 -3.94
N GLU A 185 -5.65 -12.45 -4.08
CA GLU A 185 -4.34 -13.03 -4.40
C GLU A 185 -3.88 -13.98 -3.29
N ILE A 186 -3.95 -13.56 -2.02
CA ILE A 186 -3.59 -14.40 -0.87
C ILE A 186 -4.47 -15.67 -0.85
N TRP A 187 -5.78 -15.53 -1.01
CA TRP A 187 -6.71 -16.65 -1.04
C TRP A 187 -6.36 -17.66 -2.12
N GLN A 188 -6.11 -17.21 -3.34
CA GLN A 188 -5.72 -18.04 -4.47
C GLN A 188 -4.36 -18.71 -4.26
N GLN A 189 -3.35 -17.94 -3.84
CA GLN A 189 -1.97 -18.41 -3.66
C GLN A 189 -1.82 -19.40 -2.49
N THR A 190 -2.72 -19.34 -1.51
CA THR A 190 -2.80 -20.32 -0.41
C THR A 190 -3.79 -21.45 -0.70
N GLU A 191 -4.45 -21.45 -1.86
CA GLU A 191 -5.51 -22.42 -2.20
C GLU A 191 -6.61 -22.47 -1.13
N GLY A 192 -6.92 -21.30 -0.53
CA GLY A 192 -7.89 -21.18 0.56
C GLY A 192 -7.44 -21.76 1.91
N ARG A 193 -6.20 -22.22 2.06
CA ARG A 193 -5.68 -22.85 3.30
C ARG A 193 -5.21 -21.86 4.36
N ILE A 194 -5.23 -20.54 4.07
CA ILE A 194 -4.87 -19.52 5.06
C ILE A 194 -5.72 -19.64 6.33
N THR A 195 -5.06 -19.67 7.49
CA THR A 195 -5.70 -19.71 8.82
C THR A 195 -5.57 -18.40 9.58
N HIS A 196 -4.46 -17.68 9.39
CA HIS A 196 -4.17 -16.42 10.07
C HIS A 196 -3.64 -15.37 9.08
N PHE A 197 -4.20 -14.17 9.16
CA PHE A 197 -3.70 -13.00 8.47
C PHE A 197 -3.21 -11.98 9.49
N ILE A 198 -1.96 -11.55 9.38
CA ILE A 198 -1.31 -10.68 10.36
C ILE A 198 -0.62 -9.52 9.63
N THR A 199 -0.93 -8.26 9.97
CA THR A 199 -0.28 -7.12 9.32
C THR A 199 -0.27 -5.86 10.18
N MET A 200 0.75 -5.02 9.95
CA MET A 200 0.97 -3.75 10.62
C MET A 200 -0.07 -2.70 10.21
N LEU A 201 -0.54 -1.92 11.19
CA LEU A 201 -1.41 -0.78 10.99
C LEU A 201 -0.58 0.50 10.67
N GLY A 202 -0.90 1.13 9.54
CA GLY A 202 -0.46 2.48 9.19
C GLY A 202 -1.70 3.31 8.82
N THR A 203 -2.08 3.38 7.54
CA THR A 203 -3.39 3.91 7.13
C THR A 203 -4.53 2.96 7.46
N SER A 204 -4.23 1.77 7.90
CA SER A 204 -5.10 0.61 8.12
C SER A 204 -5.68 -0.04 6.85
N GLY A 205 -5.57 0.57 5.68
CA GLY A 205 -6.21 0.08 4.45
C GLY A 205 -5.88 -1.36 4.09
N THR A 206 -4.62 -1.77 4.23
CA THR A 206 -4.18 -3.16 3.97
C THR A 206 -4.88 -4.14 4.90
N PHE A 207 -4.90 -3.86 6.22
CA PHE A 207 -5.60 -4.69 7.19
C PHE A 207 -7.10 -4.73 6.92
N MET A 208 -7.72 -3.55 6.77
CA MET A 208 -9.18 -3.44 6.62
C MET A 208 -9.70 -4.14 5.37
N GLY A 209 -9.06 -3.92 4.23
CA GLY A 209 -9.49 -4.52 2.96
C GLY A 209 -9.26 -6.02 2.92
N THR A 210 -8.05 -6.44 3.30
CA THR A 210 -7.69 -7.87 3.26
C THR A 210 -8.51 -8.68 4.25
N SER A 211 -8.65 -8.21 5.50
CA SER A 211 -9.40 -8.93 6.54
C SER A 211 -10.88 -9.04 6.23
N ARG A 212 -11.53 -7.97 5.73
CA ARG A 212 -12.94 -8.02 5.32
C ARG A 212 -13.16 -9.11 4.29
N ARG A 213 -12.35 -9.12 3.24
CA ARG A 213 -12.53 -10.09 2.16
C ARG A 213 -12.19 -11.51 2.58
N LEU A 214 -11.12 -11.71 3.34
CA LEU A 214 -10.76 -13.04 3.84
C LEU A 214 -11.83 -13.61 4.76
N LYS A 215 -12.42 -12.80 5.66
CA LYS A 215 -13.53 -13.25 6.54
C LYS A 215 -14.82 -13.54 5.78
N GLU A 216 -15.10 -12.88 4.66
CA GLU A 216 -16.20 -13.23 3.76
C GLU A 216 -15.97 -14.59 3.06
N LEU A 217 -14.73 -14.85 2.64
CA LEU A 217 -14.35 -16.10 1.98
C LEU A 217 -14.34 -17.28 2.96
N ASN A 218 -13.83 -17.05 4.17
CA ASN A 218 -13.83 -18.02 5.26
C ASN A 218 -13.85 -17.30 6.62
N PRO A 219 -14.98 -17.31 7.35
CA PRO A 219 -15.11 -16.58 8.63
C PRO A 219 -14.26 -17.14 9.76
N THR A 220 -13.65 -18.31 9.61
CA THR A 220 -12.77 -18.91 10.63
C THR A 220 -11.35 -18.35 10.57
N ILE A 221 -10.98 -17.61 9.53
CA ILE A 221 -9.66 -16.98 9.41
C ILE A 221 -9.51 -15.93 10.52
N ARG A 222 -8.43 -16.08 11.31
CA ARG A 222 -8.07 -15.11 12.34
C ARG A 222 -7.30 -13.93 11.71
N CYS A 223 -7.86 -12.75 11.83
CA CYS A 223 -7.24 -11.51 11.35
C CYS A 223 -6.70 -10.71 12.53
N ILE A 224 -5.38 -10.56 12.60
CA ILE A 224 -4.67 -9.95 13.74
C ILE A 224 -4.02 -8.67 13.25
N SER A 225 -4.33 -7.55 13.88
CA SER A 225 -3.68 -6.26 13.62
C SER A 225 -2.43 -6.11 14.46
N LEU A 226 -1.45 -5.37 13.92
CA LEU A 226 -0.21 -5.02 14.61
C LEU A 226 -0.07 -3.51 14.69
N GLN A 227 0.42 -3.02 15.83
CA GLN A 227 0.81 -1.64 16.00
C GLN A 227 2.12 -1.55 16.81
N PRO A 228 2.84 -0.42 16.77
CA PRO A 228 3.95 -0.19 17.69
C PRO A 228 3.46 -0.20 19.13
N ASP A 229 4.33 -0.60 20.05
CA ASP A 229 4.07 -0.62 21.52
C ASP A 229 4.09 0.78 22.17
N SER A 230 4.51 1.79 21.42
CA SER A 230 4.76 3.13 21.94
C SER A 230 4.48 4.20 20.88
N ALA A 231 4.14 5.41 21.35
CA ALA A 231 3.97 6.59 20.49
C ALA A 231 5.29 7.01 19.80
N PHE A 232 6.42 6.82 20.49
CA PHE A 232 7.77 7.10 19.98
C PHE A 232 8.42 5.80 19.54
N HIS A 233 8.20 5.44 18.28
CA HIS A 233 8.70 4.20 17.68
C HIS A 233 9.49 4.47 16.40
N GLY A 234 10.41 3.56 16.07
CA GLY A 234 11.18 3.57 14.83
C GLY A 234 10.58 2.71 13.71
N ILE A 235 9.36 2.18 13.86
CA ILE A 235 8.71 1.35 12.83
C ILE A 235 8.05 2.26 11.81
N GLU A 236 8.80 2.65 10.78
CA GLU A 236 8.32 3.58 9.78
C GLU A 236 7.08 3.08 9.03
N GLY A 237 6.15 4.01 8.78
CA GLY A 237 4.87 3.72 8.12
C GLY A 237 3.80 3.09 9.01
N ALA A 238 4.15 2.72 10.26
CA ALA A 238 3.22 2.27 11.29
C ALA A 238 2.58 3.45 12.04
N LYS A 239 1.48 3.19 12.70
CA LYS A 239 0.80 4.13 13.61
C LYS A 239 0.50 3.45 14.94
N HIS A 240 0.82 4.14 16.04
CA HIS A 240 0.33 3.82 17.36
C HIS A 240 -1.06 4.46 17.49
N MET A 241 -2.12 3.64 17.42
CA MET A 241 -3.50 4.11 17.23
C MET A 241 -4.03 4.95 18.40
N ALA A 242 -3.50 4.73 19.60
CA ALA A 242 -3.93 5.47 20.80
C ALA A 242 -3.48 6.94 20.81
N THR A 243 -2.40 7.30 20.08
CA THR A 243 -1.80 8.65 20.15
C THR A 243 -1.79 9.39 18.82
N ALA A 244 -1.96 8.70 17.69
CA ALA A 244 -1.95 9.31 16.37
C ALA A 244 -3.38 9.73 15.93
N ILE A 245 -3.47 10.58 14.88
CA ILE A 245 -4.74 10.80 14.19
C ILE A 245 -5.20 9.46 13.60
N VAL A 246 -6.28 8.91 14.16
CA VAL A 246 -6.84 7.62 13.72
C VAL A 246 -7.40 7.76 12.30
N PRO A 247 -7.01 6.86 11.36
CA PRO A 247 -7.58 6.84 10.03
C PRO A 247 -9.09 6.61 10.07
N LYS A 248 -9.86 7.37 9.28
CA LYS A 248 -11.32 7.22 9.22
C LYS A 248 -11.80 5.88 8.65
N ILE A 249 -10.94 5.22 7.89
CA ILE A 249 -11.24 3.89 7.33
C ILE A 249 -10.99 2.75 8.33
N TYR A 250 -10.40 3.03 9.50
CA TYR A 250 -10.09 2.04 10.54
C TYR A 250 -11.33 1.67 11.35
N ASP A 251 -11.56 0.37 11.49
CA ASP A 251 -12.56 -0.22 12.39
C ASP A 251 -11.86 -1.23 13.31
N PRO A 252 -11.67 -0.92 14.61
CA PRO A 252 -10.99 -1.80 15.54
C PRO A 252 -11.74 -3.12 15.79
N LYS A 253 -13.04 -3.19 15.50
CA LYS A 253 -13.86 -4.40 15.72
C LYS A 253 -13.60 -5.49 14.70
N LEU A 254 -12.91 -5.19 13.60
CA LEU A 254 -12.60 -6.17 12.58
C LEU A 254 -11.49 -7.14 12.99
N ALA A 255 -10.56 -6.70 13.85
CA ALA A 255 -9.47 -7.51 14.35
C ALA A 255 -9.95 -8.54 15.39
N ASP A 256 -9.51 -9.79 15.25
CA ASP A 256 -9.73 -10.83 16.25
C ASP A 256 -8.77 -10.70 17.44
N ALA A 257 -7.64 -10.03 17.23
CA ALA A 257 -6.68 -9.61 18.23
C ALA A 257 -5.86 -8.44 17.70
N ASP A 258 -5.30 -7.65 18.60
CA ASP A 258 -4.32 -6.61 18.31
C ASP A 258 -3.04 -6.90 19.11
N ILE A 259 -1.88 -6.83 18.43
CA ILE A 259 -0.57 -7.13 19.01
C ILE A 259 0.30 -5.89 18.90
N GLU A 260 0.99 -5.57 20.00
CA GLU A 260 2.00 -4.53 20.03
C GLU A 260 3.39 -5.12 19.77
N VAL A 261 4.21 -4.37 19.00
CA VAL A 261 5.57 -4.77 18.65
C VAL A 261 6.53 -3.64 19.00
N ALA A 262 7.56 -3.98 19.77
CA ALA A 262 8.64 -3.04 20.10
C ALA A 262 9.52 -2.77 18.88
N THR A 263 10.04 -1.55 18.79
CA THR A 263 10.97 -1.16 17.71
C THR A 263 12.19 -2.07 17.66
N GLU A 264 12.76 -2.41 18.80
CA GLU A 264 13.97 -3.25 18.90
C GLU A 264 13.72 -4.67 18.42
N ASP A 265 12.54 -5.25 18.68
CA ASP A 265 12.14 -6.56 18.15
C ASP A 265 12.06 -6.55 16.61
N ALA A 266 11.51 -5.47 16.04
CA ALA A 266 11.47 -5.29 14.59
C ALA A 266 12.88 -5.17 13.99
N TYR A 267 13.78 -4.40 14.61
CA TYR A 267 15.17 -4.25 14.18
C TYR A 267 15.95 -5.56 14.28
N ALA A 268 15.82 -6.27 15.39
CA ALA A 268 16.45 -7.58 15.58
C ALA A 268 15.96 -8.57 14.51
N MET A 269 14.66 -8.53 14.18
CA MET A 269 14.09 -9.39 13.17
C MET A 269 14.56 -9.02 11.75
N CYS A 270 14.75 -7.73 11.42
CA CYS A 270 15.37 -7.31 10.15
C CYS A 270 16.75 -7.96 9.98
N ARG A 271 17.59 -7.88 11.01
CA ARG A 271 18.93 -8.48 10.99
C ARG A 271 18.90 -10.00 10.88
N ARG A 272 17.97 -10.65 11.62
CA ARG A 272 17.79 -12.10 11.61
C ARG A 272 17.36 -12.60 10.22
N ILE A 273 16.35 -11.99 9.62
CA ILE A 273 15.86 -12.37 8.28
C ILE A 273 16.94 -12.16 7.23
N GLY A 274 17.72 -11.09 7.34
CA GLY A 274 18.86 -10.85 6.44
C GLY A 274 19.87 -11.98 6.47
N ARG A 275 20.21 -12.48 7.67
CA ARG A 275 21.22 -13.54 7.87
C ARG A 275 20.68 -14.94 7.59
N ASP A 276 19.47 -15.24 8.08
CA ASP A 276 18.93 -16.60 8.07
C ASP A 276 18.17 -16.92 6.77
N CYS A 277 17.54 -15.90 6.14
CA CYS A 277 16.68 -16.08 4.97
C CYS A 277 17.22 -15.39 3.70
N GLY A 278 18.30 -14.59 3.80
CA GLY A 278 18.85 -13.85 2.66
C GLY A 278 17.95 -12.75 2.12
N LEU A 279 17.02 -12.23 2.93
CA LEU A 279 16.05 -11.20 2.54
C LEU A 279 16.31 -9.91 3.31
N LEU A 280 16.42 -8.79 2.60
CA LEU A 280 16.42 -7.46 3.21
C LEU A 280 14.98 -6.94 3.27
N LEU A 281 14.39 -6.92 4.45
CA LEU A 281 13.03 -6.43 4.67
C LEU A 281 13.02 -5.05 5.31
N GLY A 282 12.01 -4.25 4.96
CA GLY A 282 11.70 -3.02 5.69
C GLY A 282 11.24 -3.32 7.12
N ILE A 283 11.33 -2.32 8.00
CA ILE A 283 11.14 -2.47 9.44
C ILE A 283 9.73 -2.99 9.78
N SER A 284 8.68 -2.44 9.14
CA SER A 284 7.30 -2.87 9.35
C SER A 284 7.02 -4.29 8.82
N ALA A 285 7.72 -4.71 7.77
CA ALA A 285 7.66 -6.08 7.25
C ALA A 285 8.27 -7.07 8.24
N ALA A 286 9.44 -6.75 8.79
CA ALA A 286 10.11 -7.57 9.80
C ALA A 286 9.29 -7.66 11.09
N ALA A 287 8.66 -6.57 11.54
CA ALA A 287 7.71 -6.59 12.65
C ALA A 287 6.54 -7.56 12.40
N GLY A 288 6.01 -7.60 11.17
CA GLY A 288 4.98 -8.57 10.75
C GLY A 288 5.45 -10.02 10.87
N VAL A 289 6.69 -10.32 10.45
CA VAL A 289 7.28 -11.66 10.58
C VAL A 289 7.50 -12.02 12.05
N PHE A 290 8.02 -11.09 12.86
CA PHE A 290 8.22 -11.28 14.31
C PHE A 290 6.91 -11.65 15.02
N ALA A 291 5.86 -10.84 14.82
CA ALA A 291 4.56 -11.10 15.43
C ALA A 291 3.94 -12.41 14.94
N SER A 292 4.12 -12.75 13.67
CA SER A 292 3.64 -14.02 13.09
C SER A 292 4.29 -15.22 13.74
N LEU A 293 5.60 -15.17 14.02
CA LEU A 293 6.30 -16.21 14.77
C LEU A 293 5.80 -16.30 16.21
N LYS A 294 5.61 -15.17 16.89
CA LYS A 294 5.05 -15.14 18.25
C LYS A 294 3.66 -15.75 18.33
N VAL A 295 2.81 -15.49 17.35
CA VAL A 295 1.50 -16.12 17.25
C VAL A 295 1.65 -17.62 17.01
N ALA A 296 2.50 -18.04 16.07
CA ALA A 296 2.72 -19.45 15.75
C ALA A 296 3.21 -20.28 16.94
N GLU A 297 4.10 -19.73 17.78
CA GLU A 297 4.63 -20.35 18.99
C GLU A 297 3.57 -20.60 20.07
N GLN A 298 2.43 -19.90 20.02
CA GLN A 298 1.33 -20.01 20.98
C GLN A 298 0.19 -20.92 20.50
N LEU A 299 0.21 -21.34 19.24
CA LEU A 299 -0.84 -22.19 18.67
C LEU A 299 -0.62 -23.66 19.00
N GLU A 300 -1.72 -24.41 19.14
CA GLU A 300 -1.66 -25.85 19.31
C GLU A 300 -1.11 -26.49 18.03
N LEU A 301 0.00 -27.20 18.17
CA LEU A 301 0.61 -27.95 17.07
C LEU A 301 -0.20 -29.24 16.80
N GLY A 302 -0.24 -29.68 15.56
CA GLY A 302 -0.94 -30.91 15.15
C GLY A 302 -2.06 -30.70 14.14
N LYS A 303 -2.37 -29.44 13.81
CA LYS A 303 -3.21 -29.03 12.67
C LYS A 303 -2.37 -28.26 11.68
N GLU A 304 -2.78 -28.22 10.42
CA GLU A 304 -2.17 -27.32 9.45
C GLU A 304 -2.46 -25.87 9.84
N ILE A 305 -1.40 -25.08 9.96
CA ILE A 305 -1.47 -23.65 10.28
C ILE A 305 -0.77 -22.89 9.16
N VAL A 306 -1.51 -22.06 8.44
CA VAL A 306 -0.99 -21.21 7.37
C VAL A 306 -1.15 -19.76 7.77
N ILE A 307 -0.04 -19.11 8.10
CA ILE A 307 0.00 -17.69 8.50
C ILE A 307 0.52 -16.87 7.33
N VAL A 308 -0.19 -15.80 6.99
CA VAL A 308 0.25 -14.84 5.97
C VAL A 308 0.44 -13.47 6.60
N THR A 309 1.61 -12.88 6.38
CA THR A 309 1.89 -11.47 6.71
C THR A 309 2.24 -10.67 5.45
N ILE A 310 2.16 -9.33 5.54
CA ILE A 310 2.53 -8.44 4.45
C ILE A 310 3.96 -7.96 4.62
N LEU A 311 4.80 -8.23 3.63
CA LEU A 311 6.14 -7.68 3.54
C LEU A 311 6.05 -6.36 2.77
N CYS A 312 5.80 -5.28 3.50
CA CYS A 312 5.36 -3.99 2.97
C CYS A 312 6.32 -3.39 1.94
N ASP A 313 7.62 -3.51 2.16
CA ASP A 313 8.71 -3.06 1.29
C ASP A 313 10.02 -3.79 1.59
N SER A 314 11.07 -3.52 0.78
CA SER A 314 12.41 -4.06 1.00
C SER A 314 13.22 -3.18 1.97
N GLY A 315 14.28 -3.77 2.56
CA GLY A 315 15.21 -3.10 3.45
C GLY A 315 16.15 -2.09 2.77
N GLU A 316 16.22 -2.07 1.45
CA GLU A 316 17.11 -1.18 0.70
C GLU A 316 16.86 0.32 0.97
N LYS A 317 15.62 0.67 1.29
CA LYS A 317 15.22 2.04 1.64
C LYS A 317 15.67 2.50 3.03
N TYR A 318 16.27 1.59 3.81
CA TYR A 318 16.63 1.77 5.22
C TYR A 318 18.11 1.47 5.49
N LEU A 319 18.95 1.31 4.46
CA LEU A 319 20.36 0.93 4.63
C LEU A 319 21.20 1.98 5.37
N SER A 320 20.76 3.23 5.38
CA SER A 320 21.38 4.31 6.18
C SER A 320 21.00 4.26 7.67
N GLU A 321 20.03 3.42 8.06
CA GLU A 321 19.60 3.31 9.45
C GLU A 321 20.62 2.57 10.31
N ARG A 322 20.84 3.08 11.54
CA ARG A 322 21.89 2.60 12.44
C ARG A 322 21.70 1.16 12.90
N PHE A 323 20.47 0.68 13.00
CA PHE A 323 20.16 -0.66 13.50
C PHE A 323 20.80 -1.79 12.69
N TRP A 324 21.26 -1.55 11.46
CA TRP A 324 21.98 -2.56 10.66
C TRP A 324 23.39 -2.85 11.19
N THR A 325 24.02 -1.87 11.80
CA THR A 325 25.43 -1.91 12.23
C THR A 325 25.62 -1.91 13.74
N GLU A 326 24.62 -1.52 14.49
CA GLU A 326 24.62 -1.58 15.96
C GLU A 326 24.41 -3.02 16.45
N LYS A 327 25.21 -3.40 17.49
CA LYS A 327 25.16 -4.75 18.09
C LYS A 327 24.15 -4.83 19.21
#